data_6f5122d96d967ae3e4edbe7fef482d4e
#
_entry.id   6f5122d96d967ae3e4edbe7fef482d4e
#
_cell.length_a   1.000
_cell.length_b   1.000
_cell.length_c   1.000
_cell.angle_alpha   90.00
_cell.angle_beta   90.00
_cell.angle_gamma   90.00
#
_symmetry.space_group_name_H-M   'P 1'
#
loop_
_entity.id
_entity.type
_entity.pdbx_description
1 polymer ?
#
loop_
_entity_poly.entity_id
_entity_poly.type
_entity_poly.pdbx_seq_one_letter_code
_entity_poly.pdbx_strand_id
1 'polypeptide(L)'
;MQNPHVKYLKTKNGFHLFYYEHGNILCRHFAEEIWSKAEKITESASPFFSLCQYREKAHLLYSNADGQLFIASSNDLNQWEHSPITAEIKSGGNTKFFLLPSEDAFHLIYHQPTESTGIDALVYTVFRNGKWEKPYQIDRFLPLQKTPFLARRLQKNHIILYYRTGRNVLSAREMLLEPYTMGSLTPLIQTPSPISDLSIVNDDEKIHLLYIVRGMFRTQVVYQYKQTSAISTPRIIWEDNGCDSCIISLENNKVILLWTVNGQPMRCISENGGASFGAAERYTDAFPTKPIKAELIGAETTLYNSTECYGDRQSFLPAVCPLLQPFQLQKPIPQPDLSKAYTTFQEHHRKKIEELTVLLSQRSDEIAAVNARWKAHTEKLEQELEKLKAENTHLKQNSTKTEKSTD
;
A
#
# COMPACT_ATOMS: atom_id res chain seq x y z
N MET A 1 -8.72 -3.95 -5.67
CA MET A 1 -7.99 -4.92 -4.81
C MET A 1 -6.81 -4.18 -4.23
N GLN A 2 -6.68 -4.11 -2.91
CA GLN A 2 -5.50 -3.57 -2.26
C GLN A 2 -4.32 -4.45 -2.64
N ASN A 3 -3.21 -3.86 -3.09
CA ASN A 3 -1.98 -4.60 -3.34
C ASN A 3 -1.54 -5.24 -2.01
N PRO A 4 -1.25 -6.53 -1.97
CA PRO A 4 -0.70 -7.14 -0.76
C PRO A 4 0.59 -6.40 -0.42
N HIS A 5 0.76 -6.01 0.84
CA HIS A 5 2.01 -5.43 1.31
C HIS A 5 3.07 -6.51 1.24
N VAL A 6 4.08 -6.23 0.42
CA VAL A 6 5.20 -7.14 0.14
C VAL A 6 6.47 -6.42 0.53
N LYS A 7 7.34 -7.11 1.27
CA LYS A 7 8.66 -6.63 1.64
C LYS A 7 9.69 -7.72 1.42
N TYR A 8 10.83 -7.32 0.89
CA TYR A 8 11.99 -8.20 0.75
C TYR A 8 13.02 -7.83 1.81
N LEU A 9 13.56 -8.83 2.47
CA LEU A 9 14.69 -8.72 3.36
C LEU A 9 15.89 -9.43 2.74
N LYS A 10 16.96 -8.69 2.45
CA LYS A 10 18.22 -9.26 2.01
C LYS A 10 19.08 -9.58 3.21
N THR A 11 19.48 -10.82 3.34
CA THR A 11 20.43 -11.28 4.37
C THR A 11 21.71 -11.79 3.71
N LYS A 12 22.68 -12.18 4.51
CA LYS A 12 23.92 -12.84 4.01
C LYS A 12 23.63 -14.17 3.32
N ASN A 13 22.53 -14.85 3.72
CA ASN A 13 22.16 -16.20 3.29
C ASN A 13 21.12 -16.24 2.17
N GLY A 14 20.72 -15.08 1.63
CA GLY A 14 19.73 -15.01 0.57
C GLY A 14 18.65 -13.97 0.81
N PHE A 15 17.51 -14.15 0.15
CA PHE A 15 16.38 -13.25 0.27
C PHE A 15 15.26 -13.89 1.05
N HIS A 16 14.56 -13.07 1.84
CA HIS A 16 13.32 -13.43 2.50
C HIS A 16 12.22 -12.52 2.00
N LEU A 17 11.09 -13.12 1.66
CA LEU A 17 9.89 -12.42 1.23
C LEU A 17 8.88 -12.46 2.35
N PHE A 18 8.43 -11.30 2.78
CA PHE A 18 7.33 -11.11 3.72
C PHE A 18 6.12 -10.57 2.98
N TYR A 19 4.98 -11.19 3.16
CA TYR A 19 3.75 -10.75 2.51
C TYR A 19 2.52 -11.05 3.37
N TYR A 20 1.48 -10.25 3.15
CA TYR A 20 0.19 -10.45 3.79
C TYR A 20 -0.74 -11.24 2.89
N GLU A 21 -1.38 -12.26 3.45
CA GLU A 21 -2.38 -13.07 2.77
C GLU A 21 -3.45 -13.57 3.75
N HIS A 22 -4.72 -13.28 3.48
CA HIS A 22 -5.88 -13.77 4.23
C HIS A 22 -5.77 -13.62 5.76
N GLY A 23 -5.36 -12.46 6.24
CA GLY A 23 -5.21 -12.21 7.68
C GLY A 23 -3.89 -12.67 8.28
N ASN A 24 -2.99 -13.25 7.49
CA ASN A 24 -1.71 -13.75 7.96
C ASN A 24 -0.55 -12.94 7.38
N ILE A 25 0.52 -12.81 8.13
CA ILE A 25 1.81 -12.41 7.58
C ILE A 25 2.63 -13.69 7.43
N LEU A 26 3.07 -13.90 6.20
CA LEU A 26 3.80 -15.08 5.77
C LEU A 26 5.23 -14.70 5.39
N CYS A 27 6.17 -15.64 5.59
CA CYS A 27 7.55 -15.53 5.15
C CYS A 27 7.91 -16.68 4.23
N ARG A 28 8.75 -16.41 3.23
CA ARG A 28 9.44 -17.41 2.41
C ARG A 28 10.90 -17.07 2.33
N HIS A 29 11.73 -18.08 2.27
CA HIS A 29 13.16 -17.95 2.07
C HIS A 29 13.54 -18.37 0.65
N PHE A 30 14.38 -17.58 -0.01
CA PHE A 30 14.93 -17.88 -1.32
C PHE A 30 16.40 -18.27 -1.18
N ALA A 31 16.68 -19.55 -1.41
CA ALA A 31 18.03 -20.11 -1.44
C ALA A 31 18.11 -21.14 -2.56
N GLU A 32 19.29 -21.30 -3.16
CA GLU A 32 19.54 -22.28 -4.24
C GLU A 32 18.52 -22.18 -5.39
N GLU A 33 18.16 -20.94 -5.73
CA GLU A 33 17.19 -20.62 -6.80
C GLU A 33 15.75 -21.10 -6.55
N ILE A 34 15.41 -21.52 -5.34
CA ILE A 34 14.09 -22.03 -4.97
C ILE A 34 13.52 -21.26 -3.77
N TRP A 35 12.23 -20.97 -3.82
CA TRP A 35 11.50 -20.47 -2.68
C TRP A 35 11.08 -21.62 -1.75
N SER A 36 11.30 -21.45 -0.46
CA SER A 36 10.74 -22.34 0.57
C SER A 36 9.21 -22.35 0.54
N LYS A 37 8.61 -23.30 1.24
CA LYS A 37 7.19 -23.19 1.60
C LYS A 37 6.96 -21.92 2.41
N ALA A 38 5.75 -21.37 2.30
CA ALA A 38 5.35 -20.23 3.12
C ALA A 38 5.25 -20.66 4.59
N GLU A 39 5.93 -19.95 5.45
CA GLU A 39 5.87 -20.09 6.89
C GLU A 39 5.02 -18.96 7.47
N LYS A 40 4.13 -19.30 8.38
CA LYS A 40 3.26 -18.34 9.04
C LYS A 40 3.99 -17.69 10.20
N ILE A 41 4.11 -16.35 10.15
CA ILE A 41 4.69 -15.58 11.25
C ILE A 41 3.60 -15.25 12.27
N THR A 42 2.45 -14.78 11.80
CA THR A 42 1.34 -14.37 12.67
C THR A 42 -0.01 -14.56 12.01
N GLU A 43 -1.05 -14.68 12.84
CA GLU A 43 -2.46 -14.78 12.45
C GLU A 43 -3.20 -13.49 12.79
N SER A 44 -4.35 -13.27 12.14
CA SER A 44 -5.25 -12.13 12.40
C SER A 44 -4.55 -10.76 12.28
N ALA A 45 -3.52 -10.66 11.43
CA ALA A 45 -2.83 -9.41 11.16
C ALA A 45 -3.64 -8.50 10.24
N SER A 46 -3.40 -7.21 10.35
CA SER A 46 -3.77 -6.22 9.33
C SER A 46 -2.78 -6.23 8.17
N PRO A 47 -3.18 -5.79 6.96
CA PRO A 47 -2.33 -5.89 5.76
C PRO A 47 -1.08 -5.01 5.81
N PHE A 48 -1.04 -4.01 6.69
CA PHE A 48 0.10 -3.10 6.81
C PHE A 48 1.03 -3.54 7.94
N PHE A 49 2.26 -3.77 7.61
CA PHE A 49 3.31 -4.10 8.57
C PHE A 49 4.61 -3.37 8.22
N SER A 50 5.47 -3.19 9.19
CA SER A 50 6.83 -2.68 9.01
C SER A 50 7.84 -3.76 9.36
N LEU A 51 8.92 -3.83 8.59
CA LEU A 51 10.00 -4.77 8.78
C LEU A 51 11.30 -3.98 8.82
N CYS A 52 12.19 -4.31 9.74
CA CYS A 52 13.54 -3.79 9.78
C CYS A 52 14.51 -4.85 10.28
N GLN A 53 15.79 -4.67 10.00
CA GLN A 53 16.87 -5.51 10.53
C GLN A 53 17.81 -4.65 11.38
N TYR A 54 18.15 -5.15 12.55
CA TYR A 54 19.10 -4.51 13.45
C TYR A 54 19.94 -5.56 14.18
N ARG A 55 21.27 -5.44 14.11
CA ARG A 55 22.23 -6.37 14.74
C ARG A 55 21.90 -7.84 14.43
N GLU A 56 21.69 -8.14 13.14
CA GLU A 56 21.33 -9.46 12.62
C GLU A 56 19.93 -9.97 13.03
N LYS A 57 19.23 -9.28 13.93
CA LYS A 57 17.86 -9.59 14.33
C LYS A 57 16.85 -8.87 13.45
N ALA A 58 15.87 -9.60 12.93
CA ALA A 58 14.74 -9.02 12.24
C ALA A 58 13.65 -8.63 13.22
N HIS A 59 13.01 -7.49 12.96
CA HIS A 59 11.89 -6.99 13.75
C HIS A 59 10.74 -6.66 12.83
N LEU A 60 9.59 -7.24 13.12
CA LEU A 60 8.33 -7.05 12.40
C LEU A 60 7.33 -6.35 13.30
N LEU A 61 6.87 -5.17 12.90
CA LEU A 61 5.78 -4.45 13.57
C LEU A 61 4.50 -4.63 12.78
N TYR A 62 3.43 -5.05 13.42
CA TYR A 62 2.12 -5.24 12.80
C TYR A 62 0.99 -4.94 13.79
N SER A 63 -0.21 -4.70 13.28
CA SER A 63 -1.43 -4.67 14.08
C SER A 63 -2.27 -5.92 13.82
N ASN A 64 -2.98 -6.38 14.85
CA ASN A 64 -4.02 -7.40 14.66
C ASN A 64 -5.33 -6.78 14.13
N ALA A 65 -6.35 -7.59 13.92
CA ALA A 65 -7.65 -7.14 13.43
C ALA A 65 -8.35 -6.16 14.39
N ASP A 66 -8.05 -6.24 15.70
CA ASP A 66 -8.60 -5.35 16.73
C ASP A 66 -7.83 -4.02 16.84
N GLY A 67 -6.79 -3.84 16.02
CA GLY A 67 -5.94 -2.64 16.03
C GLY A 67 -4.87 -2.64 17.13
N GLN A 68 -4.69 -3.73 17.87
CA GLN A 68 -3.62 -3.86 18.82
C GLN A 68 -2.28 -4.08 18.10
N LEU A 69 -1.25 -3.36 18.51
CA LEU A 69 0.08 -3.45 17.93
C LEU A 69 0.93 -4.53 18.60
N PHE A 70 1.74 -5.18 17.77
CA PHE A 70 2.72 -6.18 18.19
C PHE A 70 4.06 -5.92 17.53
N ILE A 71 5.13 -6.23 18.25
CA ILE A 71 6.45 -6.39 17.66
C ILE A 71 6.83 -7.86 17.73
N ALA A 72 7.17 -8.44 16.59
CA ALA A 72 7.73 -9.78 16.51
C ALA A 72 9.23 -9.67 16.20
N SER A 73 10.05 -10.48 16.82
CA SER A 73 11.49 -10.44 16.66
C SER A 73 12.05 -11.83 16.42
N SER A 74 13.02 -11.96 15.54
CA SER A 74 13.67 -13.22 15.20
C SER A 74 15.15 -13.05 14.90
N ASN A 75 15.97 -14.00 15.36
CA ASN A 75 17.40 -14.05 15.04
C ASN A 75 17.69 -14.89 13.78
N ASP A 76 16.84 -15.87 13.50
CA ASP A 76 17.03 -16.87 12.44
C ASP A 76 15.96 -16.84 11.35
N LEU A 77 14.96 -15.96 11.51
CA LEU A 77 13.78 -15.80 10.64
C LEU A 77 12.82 -17.00 10.64
N ASN A 78 13.09 -18.05 11.44
CA ASN A 78 12.24 -19.23 11.56
C ASN A 78 11.39 -19.18 12.83
N GLN A 79 11.97 -18.69 13.93
CA GLN A 79 11.28 -18.58 15.21
C GLN A 79 11.07 -17.10 15.55
N TRP A 80 9.83 -16.73 15.85
CA TRP A 80 9.41 -15.38 16.13
C TRP A 80 8.87 -15.23 17.55
N GLU A 81 9.45 -14.33 18.30
CA GLU A 81 8.99 -13.91 19.61
C GLU A 81 8.06 -12.72 19.50
N HIS A 82 6.82 -12.85 19.93
CA HIS A 82 5.81 -11.81 19.82
C HIS A 82 5.61 -11.10 21.16
N SER A 83 5.65 -9.76 21.12
CA SER A 83 5.41 -8.93 22.29
C SER A 83 4.35 -7.87 21.96
N PRO A 84 3.28 -7.76 22.74
CA PRO A 84 2.29 -6.70 22.54
C PRO A 84 2.89 -5.34 22.89
N ILE A 85 2.50 -4.33 22.11
CA ILE A 85 2.82 -2.95 22.41
C ILE A 85 1.70 -2.37 23.27
N THR A 86 2.03 -2.03 24.51
CA THR A 86 1.09 -1.52 25.52
C THR A 86 0.88 0.00 25.46
N ALA A 87 1.38 0.67 24.40
CA ALA A 87 1.18 2.10 24.23
C ALA A 87 -0.26 2.43 23.81
N GLU A 88 -0.74 3.63 24.14
CA GLU A 88 -2.01 4.19 23.68
C GLU A 88 -1.93 4.55 22.17
N ILE A 89 -1.50 3.59 21.35
CA ILE A 89 -1.41 3.77 19.91
C ILE A 89 -2.70 3.25 19.28
N LYS A 90 -3.51 4.15 18.77
CA LYS A 90 -4.70 3.78 18.01
C LYS A 90 -4.27 3.49 16.57
N SER A 91 -4.24 2.23 16.18
CA SER A 91 -4.04 1.83 14.81
C SER A 91 -5.37 1.45 14.16
N GLY A 92 -5.61 1.96 12.95
CA GLY A 92 -6.68 1.46 12.08
C GLY A 92 -6.13 0.36 11.17
N GLY A 93 -7.00 -0.45 10.58
CA GLY A 93 -6.60 -1.53 9.65
C GLY A 93 -5.76 -1.08 8.43
N ASN A 94 -5.67 0.22 8.17
CA ASN A 94 -4.92 0.82 7.07
C ASN A 94 -3.74 1.69 7.53
N THR A 95 -3.29 1.53 8.77
CA THR A 95 -2.19 2.34 9.31
C THR A 95 -0.85 1.88 8.78
N LYS A 96 -0.13 2.73 8.07
CA LYS A 96 1.26 2.48 7.66
C LYS A 96 2.20 2.81 8.82
N PHE A 97 3.16 1.94 9.03
CA PHE A 97 4.20 2.05 10.05
C PHE A 97 5.57 2.20 9.40
N PHE A 98 6.46 2.92 10.05
CA PHE A 98 7.87 2.93 9.77
C PHE A 98 8.60 2.73 11.10
N LEU A 99 9.21 1.55 11.26
CA LEU A 99 9.98 1.17 12.43
C LEU A 99 11.48 1.35 12.13
N LEU A 100 12.16 2.08 12.98
CA LEU A 100 13.58 2.33 12.85
C LEU A 100 14.28 2.00 14.18
N PRO A 101 15.18 1.01 14.19
CA PRO A 101 15.99 0.71 15.38
C PRO A 101 17.16 1.68 15.52
N SER A 102 17.47 2.05 16.74
CA SER A 102 18.72 2.69 17.17
C SER A 102 19.46 1.81 18.18
N GLU A 103 20.54 2.29 18.78
CA GLU A 103 21.34 1.47 19.71
C GLU A 103 20.52 1.01 20.92
N ASP A 104 19.72 1.91 21.50
CA ASP A 104 19.00 1.67 22.75
C ASP A 104 17.48 1.88 22.63
N ALA A 105 16.97 2.08 21.39
CA ALA A 105 15.57 2.40 21.19
C ALA A 105 15.02 1.89 19.86
N PHE A 106 13.69 1.77 19.80
CA PHE A 106 12.94 1.67 18.57
C PHE A 106 12.14 2.95 18.35
N HIS A 107 12.34 3.58 17.22
CA HIS A 107 11.59 4.75 16.80
C HIS A 107 10.46 4.30 15.88
N LEU A 108 9.25 4.73 16.18
CA LEU A 108 8.06 4.40 15.41
C LEU A 108 7.41 5.66 14.87
N ILE A 109 7.25 5.73 13.56
CA ILE A 109 6.49 6.74 12.87
C ILE A 109 5.30 6.07 12.20
N TYR A 110 4.12 6.63 12.38
CA TYR A 110 2.90 6.07 11.82
C TYR A 110 1.89 7.18 11.51
N HIS A 111 0.92 6.87 10.69
CA HIS A 111 -0.20 7.78 10.47
C HIS A 111 -1.46 7.26 11.15
N GLN A 112 -2.27 8.20 11.56
CA GLN A 112 -3.53 7.95 12.26
C GLN A 112 -4.62 8.80 11.63
N PRO A 113 -5.77 8.22 11.23
CA PRO A 113 -6.92 8.98 10.78
C PRO A 113 -7.34 10.01 11.84
N THR A 114 -7.71 11.21 11.39
CA THR A 114 -8.28 12.24 12.25
C THR A 114 -9.79 12.32 12.04
N GLU A 115 -10.48 13.12 12.83
CA GLU A 115 -11.91 13.41 12.65
C GLU A 115 -12.20 14.14 11.32
N SER A 116 -11.20 14.81 10.77
CA SER A 116 -11.31 15.50 9.49
C SER A 116 -11.19 14.54 8.33
N THR A 117 -12.19 14.47 7.46
CA THR A 117 -12.22 13.56 6.32
C THR A 117 -11.01 13.78 5.38
N GLY A 118 -10.25 12.72 5.16
CA GLY A 118 -9.10 12.72 4.25
C GLY A 118 -7.84 13.39 4.80
N ILE A 119 -7.80 13.73 6.09
CA ILE A 119 -6.62 14.27 6.76
C ILE A 119 -6.20 13.28 7.85
N ASP A 120 -4.93 12.88 7.83
CA ASP A 120 -4.33 12.04 8.86
C ASP A 120 -3.34 12.83 9.72
N ALA A 121 -3.14 12.39 10.94
CA ALA A 121 -2.04 12.82 11.78
C ALA A 121 -0.82 11.94 11.52
N LEU A 122 0.34 12.54 11.31
CA LEU A 122 1.63 11.87 11.34
C LEU A 122 2.14 11.90 12.77
N VAL A 123 2.43 10.73 13.33
CA VAL A 123 2.72 10.55 14.76
C VAL A 123 4.05 9.84 14.94
N TYR A 124 4.76 10.22 15.97
CA TYR A 124 6.04 9.63 16.37
C TYR A 124 5.99 9.18 17.83
N THR A 125 6.60 8.05 18.12
CA THR A 125 6.85 7.56 19.47
C THR A 125 8.13 6.74 19.53
N VAL A 126 8.64 6.52 20.71
CA VAL A 126 9.89 5.79 20.95
C VAL A 126 9.67 4.72 22.01
N PHE A 127 10.26 3.56 21.78
CA PHE A 127 10.39 2.52 22.79
C PHE A 127 11.80 2.56 23.36
N ARG A 128 11.93 2.85 24.66
CA ARG A 128 13.20 2.93 25.38
C ARG A 128 13.02 2.44 26.80
N ASN A 129 14.03 1.76 27.34
CA ASN A 129 14.00 1.22 28.72
C ASN A 129 12.77 0.35 29.02
N GLY A 130 12.37 -0.50 28.05
CA GLY A 130 11.28 -1.45 28.21
C GLY A 130 9.86 -0.87 28.11
N LYS A 131 9.70 0.41 27.76
CA LYS A 131 8.39 1.06 27.61
C LYS A 131 8.32 2.00 26.41
N TRP A 132 7.10 2.18 25.89
CA TRP A 132 6.80 3.20 24.89
C TRP A 132 6.58 4.56 25.55
N GLU A 133 7.17 5.57 24.97
CA GLU A 133 6.91 6.96 25.37
C GLU A 133 5.57 7.44 24.82
N LYS A 134 5.07 8.56 25.38
CA LYS A 134 3.82 9.16 24.92
C LYS A 134 3.94 9.56 23.44
N PRO A 135 2.99 9.16 22.58
CA PRO A 135 2.99 9.58 21.18
C PRO A 135 2.96 11.09 20.99
N TYR A 136 3.73 11.57 20.04
CA TYR A 136 3.82 12.97 19.68
C TYR A 136 3.35 13.17 18.22
N GLN A 137 2.42 14.10 18.00
CA GLN A 137 1.97 14.45 16.67
C GLN A 137 3.01 15.32 15.97
N ILE A 138 3.58 14.81 14.87
CA ILE A 138 4.54 15.53 14.02
C ILE A 138 3.81 16.61 13.21
N ASP A 139 2.73 16.20 12.51
CA ASP A 139 2.00 17.06 11.57
C ASP A 139 0.61 16.50 11.25
N ARG A 140 -0.15 17.27 10.46
CA ARG A 140 -1.36 16.81 9.77
C ARG A 140 -1.10 16.83 8.27
N PHE A 141 -1.56 15.81 7.56
CA PHE A 141 -1.25 15.67 6.16
C PHE A 141 -2.37 14.95 5.37
N LEU A 142 -2.28 15.01 4.05
CA LEU A 142 -3.21 14.35 3.14
C LEU A 142 -2.55 13.05 2.63
N PRO A 143 -2.96 11.85 3.11
CA PRO A 143 -2.28 10.62 2.73
C PRO A 143 -2.43 10.33 1.22
N LEU A 144 -1.36 9.82 0.63
CA LEU A 144 -1.42 9.21 -0.70
C LEU A 144 -2.01 7.80 -0.56
N GLN A 145 -2.88 7.39 -1.48
CA GLN A 145 -3.58 6.09 -1.39
C GLN A 145 -2.64 4.88 -1.25
N LYS A 146 -1.56 4.86 -2.05
CA LYS A 146 -0.63 3.71 -2.07
C LYS A 146 0.48 3.86 -1.03
N THR A 147 0.91 5.07 -0.76
CA THR A 147 2.04 5.36 0.11
C THR A 147 1.72 6.61 0.92
N PRO A 148 1.00 6.48 2.04
CA PRO A 148 0.56 7.63 2.84
C PRO A 148 1.67 8.63 3.13
N PHE A 149 2.83 8.13 3.54
CA PHE A 149 4.05 8.89 3.71
C PHE A 149 5.27 8.02 3.37
N LEU A 150 6.42 8.64 3.13
CA LEU A 150 7.71 7.98 3.02
C LEU A 150 8.62 8.47 4.14
N ALA A 151 9.43 7.58 4.68
CA ALA A 151 10.50 7.90 5.59
C ALA A 151 11.80 7.31 5.05
N ARG A 152 12.86 8.08 5.10
CA ARG A 152 14.20 7.66 4.64
C ARG A 152 15.23 8.02 5.70
N ARG A 153 16.09 7.09 5.97
CA ARG A 153 17.27 7.34 6.82
C ARG A 153 18.33 8.06 6.00
N LEU A 154 18.80 9.19 6.47
CA LEU A 154 19.92 9.91 5.87
C LEU A 154 21.23 9.50 6.52
N GLN A 155 21.24 9.43 7.86
CA GLN A 155 22.38 9.05 8.68
C GLN A 155 21.87 8.27 9.91
N LYS A 156 22.78 7.79 10.78
CA LYS A 156 22.45 6.96 11.94
C LYS A 156 21.21 7.44 12.72
N ASN A 157 21.15 8.74 13.03
CA ASN A 157 20.09 9.36 13.84
C ASN A 157 19.32 10.45 13.09
N HIS A 158 19.45 10.50 11.77
CA HIS A 158 18.84 11.52 10.94
C HIS A 158 17.93 10.86 9.91
N ILE A 159 16.67 11.24 9.91
CA ILE A 159 15.66 10.79 8.95
C ILE A 159 15.02 11.99 8.26
N ILE A 160 14.48 11.74 7.09
CA ILE A 160 13.64 12.68 6.36
C ILE A 160 12.29 12.04 6.08
N LEU A 161 11.26 12.79 6.35
CA LEU A 161 9.87 12.41 6.13
C LEU A 161 9.34 13.14 4.92
N TYR A 162 8.65 12.43 4.03
CA TYR A 162 8.02 12.96 2.84
C TYR A 162 6.53 12.68 2.92
N TYR A 163 5.71 13.71 2.85
CA TYR A 163 4.27 13.60 2.92
C TYR A 163 3.58 14.77 2.24
N ARG A 164 2.33 14.58 1.89
CA ARG A 164 1.56 15.57 1.17
C ARG A 164 0.89 16.54 2.13
N THR A 165 1.26 17.81 2.07
CA THR A 165 0.72 18.89 2.93
C THR A 165 -0.43 19.67 2.29
N GLY A 166 -0.61 19.53 0.98
CA GLY A 166 -1.71 20.09 0.21
C GLY A 166 -2.14 19.12 -0.89
N ARG A 167 -3.23 19.40 -1.56
CA ARG A 167 -3.76 18.51 -2.61
C ARG A 167 -2.70 18.12 -3.66
N ASN A 168 -1.85 19.05 -4.01
CA ASN A 168 -0.83 18.90 -5.05
C ASN A 168 0.57 19.29 -4.54
N VAL A 169 0.79 19.33 -3.23
CA VAL A 169 2.04 19.74 -2.60
C VAL A 169 2.65 18.57 -1.83
N LEU A 170 3.82 18.12 -2.25
CA LEU A 170 4.66 17.21 -1.48
C LEU A 170 5.68 18.04 -0.71
N SER A 171 5.81 17.76 0.57
CA SER A 171 6.77 18.41 1.46
C SER A 171 7.71 17.41 2.11
N ALA A 172 8.84 17.90 2.57
CA ALA A 172 9.79 17.16 3.37
C ALA A 172 9.98 17.81 4.74
N ARG A 173 10.25 16.98 5.74
CA ARG A 173 10.64 17.41 7.07
C ARG A 173 11.78 16.54 7.58
N GLU A 174 12.87 17.15 7.94
CA GLU A 174 13.99 16.47 8.56
C GLU A 174 13.74 16.29 10.06
N MET A 175 14.22 15.20 10.60
CA MET A 175 14.06 14.86 12.01
C MET A 175 15.35 14.20 12.52
N LEU A 176 15.92 14.75 13.58
CA LEU A 176 16.95 14.06 14.38
C LEU A 176 16.24 13.24 15.45
N LEU A 177 16.69 12.03 15.64
CA LEU A 177 16.09 11.10 16.59
C LEU A 177 16.70 11.24 18.00
N GLU A 178 18.00 11.54 18.06
CA GLU A 178 18.76 11.66 19.30
C GLU A 178 19.83 12.76 19.21
N PRO A 179 19.67 13.88 19.93
CA PRO A 179 18.47 14.30 20.65
C PRO A 179 17.32 14.60 19.70
N TYR A 180 16.08 14.33 20.14
CA TYR A 180 14.93 14.57 19.30
C TYR A 180 14.80 16.05 18.95
N THR A 181 14.91 16.33 17.68
CA THR A 181 14.66 17.68 17.14
C THR A 181 13.98 17.56 15.77
N MET A 182 13.12 18.50 15.48
CA MET A 182 12.35 18.54 14.26
C MET A 182 12.71 19.79 13.45
N GLY A 183 13.11 19.57 12.21
CA GLY A 183 13.36 20.63 11.25
C GLY A 183 12.08 21.31 10.75
N SER A 184 12.23 22.39 10.04
CA SER A 184 11.10 23.07 9.38
C SER A 184 10.54 22.24 8.23
N LEU A 185 9.25 22.43 7.99
CA LEU A 185 8.58 21.84 6.83
C LEU A 185 9.01 22.56 5.56
N THR A 186 9.51 21.83 4.58
CA THR A 186 9.98 22.38 3.31
C THR A 186 9.15 21.83 2.16
N PRO A 187 8.41 22.64 1.42
CA PRO A 187 7.77 22.21 0.19
C PRO A 187 8.84 21.75 -0.82
N LEU A 188 8.65 20.55 -1.41
CA LEU A 188 9.55 19.99 -2.42
C LEU A 188 8.98 20.10 -3.83
N ILE A 189 7.73 19.74 -3.98
CA ILE A 189 7.06 19.65 -5.27
C ILE A 189 5.69 20.31 -5.15
N GLN A 190 5.36 21.11 -6.15
CA GLN A 190 4.01 21.57 -6.38
C GLN A 190 3.62 21.22 -7.82
N THR A 191 2.55 20.44 -7.97
CA THR A 191 2.08 19.98 -9.29
C THR A 191 0.73 20.58 -9.65
N PRO A 192 0.41 20.70 -10.94
CA PRO A 192 -0.91 21.18 -11.36
C PRO A 192 -2.02 20.15 -11.08
N SER A 193 -1.67 18.88 -10.98
CA SER A 193 -2.60 17.76 -10.77
C SER A 193 -2.11 16.85 -9.65
N PRO A 194 -2.97 15.98 -9.06
CA PRO A 194 -2.59 15.10 -7.95
C PRO A 194 -1.46 14.13 -8.29
N ILE A 195 -0.55 13.95 -7.34
CA ILE A 195 0.47 12.91 -7.36
C ILE A 195 -0.23 11.58 -7.00
N SER A 196 -0.08 10.57 -7.86
CA SER A 196 -0.69 9.25 -7.67
C SER A 196 0.27 8.19 -7.18
N ASP A 197 1.57 8.31 -7.47
CA ASP A 197 2.65 7.48 -6.95
C ASP A 197 3.95 8.27 -6.86
N LEU A 198 4.84 7.83 -5.99
CA LEU A 198 6.07 8.52 -5.66
C LEU A 198 7.17 7.52 -5.29
N SER A 199 8.37 7.74 -5.77
CA SER A 199 9.59 7.05 -5.35
C SER A 199 10.68 8.07 -5.12
N ILE A 200 11.45 7.91 -4.03
CA ILE A 200 12.49 8.85 -3.62
C ILE A 200 13.73 8.08 -3.23
N VAL A 201 14.86 8.54 -3.73
CA VAL A 201 16.17 8.05 -3.33
C VAL A 201 17.12 9.23 -3.09
N ASN A 202 17.99 9.09 -2.12
CA ASN A 202 18.98 10.11 -1.78
C ASN A 202 20.37 9.60 -2.12
N ASP A 203 21.21 10.45 -2.68
CA ASP A 203 22.65 10.32 -2.62
C ASP A 203 23.22 11.32 -1.60
N ASP A 204 24.54 11.45 -1.54
CA ASP A 204 25.21 12.35 -0.60
C ASP A 204 24.92 13.83 -0.87
N GLU A 205 24.54 14.19 -2.09
CA GLU A 205 24.36 15.58 -2.53
C GLU A 205 22.93 15.92 -2.90
N LYS A 206 22.15 14.93 -3.38
CA LYS A 206 20.86 15.15 -4.01
C LYS A 206 19.78 14.24 -3.44
N ILE A 207 18.57 14.76 -3.45
CA ILE A 207 17.35 13.99 -3.28
C ILE A 207 16.72 13.86 -4.67
N HIS A 208 16.67 12.65 -5.20
CA HIS A 208 16.08 12.35 -6.48
C HIS A 208 14.63 11.90 -6.28
N LEU A 209 13.72 12.47 -7.05
CA LEU A 209 12.30 12.25 -6.96
C LEU A 209 11.77 11.79 -8.32
N LEU A 210 11.08 10.69 -8.33
CA LEU A 210 10.29 10.20 -9.46
C LEU A 210 8.85 10.08 -9.02
N TYR A 211 7.95 10.72 -9.72
CA TYR A 211 6.55 10.73 -9.34
C TYR A 211 5.63 10.69 -10.55
N ILE A 212 4.42 10.20 -10.32
CA ILE A 212 3.37 10.13 -11.33
C ILE A 212 2.32 11.18 -11.02
N VAL A 213 2.09 12.06 -11.98
CA VAL A 213 1.04 13.08 -11.94
C VAL A 213 -0.11 12.63 -12.82
N ARG A 214 -1.31 12.54 -12.24
CA ARG A 214 -2.50 12.11 -12.96
C ARG A 214 -3.37 13.31 -13.29
N GLY A 215 -3.25 13.79 -14.54
CA GLY A 215 -4.15 14.78 -15.10
C GLY A 215 -5.49 14.20 -15.54
N MET A 216 -6.35 15.05 -16.06
CA MET A 216 -7.69 14.65 -16.54
C MET A 216 -7.61 13.70 -17.76
N PHE A 217 -6.71 13.96 -18.69
CA PHE A 217 -6.60 13.23 -19.95
C PHE A 217 -5.29 12.45 -20.10
N ARG A 218 -4.28 12.76 -19.31
CA ARG A 218 -2.94 12.19 -19.42
C ARG A 218 -2.30 11.97 -18.06
N THR A 219 -1.50 10.94 -18.00
CA THR A 219 -0.66 10.64 -16.83
C THR A 219 0.79 10.88 -17.22
N GLN A 220 1.53 11.58 -16.38
CA GLN A 220 2.92 11.94 -16.64
C GLN A 220 3.82 11.30 -15.58
N VAL A 221 4.92 10.72 -16.02
CA VAL A 221 6.05 10.31 -15.17
C VAL A 221 7.05 11.46 -15.17
N VAL A 222 7.30 12.02 -14.01
CA VAL A 222 8.08 13.24 -13.87
C VAL A 222 9.27 12.98 -12.94
N TYR A 223 10.42 13.45 -13.35
CA TYR A 223 11.64 13.43 -12.54
C TYR A 223 12.02 14.85 -12.11
N GLN A 224 12.46 14.97 -10.87
CA GLN A 224 13.10 16.15 -10.30
C GLN A 224 14.20 15.74 -9.33
N TYR A 225 15.10 16.65 -9.02
CA TYR A 225 15.99 16.50 -7.89
C TYR A 225 16.07 17.79 -7.09
N LYS A 226 16.35 17.65 -5.81
CA LYS A 226 16.71 18.73 -4.91
C LYS A 226 18.19 18.60 -4.57
N GLN A 227 18.94 19.68 -4.72
CA GLN A 227 20.33 19.78 -4.29
C GLN A 227 20.48 21.01 -3.39
N THR A 228 20.92 20.77 -2.14
CA THR A 228 20.97 21.82 -1.12
C THR A 228 19.60 22.51 -0.96
N SER A 229 19.46 23.77 -1.34
CA SER A 229 18.20 24.54 -1.27
C SER A 229 17.48 24.65 -2.62
N ALA A 230 18.13 24.28 -3.72
CA ALA A 230 17.58 24.41 -5.06
C ALA A 230 16.86 23.13 -5.50
N ILE A 231 15.68 23.31 -6.12
CA ILE A 231 14.93 22.24 -6.76
C ILE A 231 15.03 22.40 -8.27
N SER A 232 15.36 21.33 -8.98
CA SER A 232 15.42 21.35 -10.44
C SER A 232 14.03 21.60 -11.06
N THR A 233 14.01 22.08 -12.30
CA THR A 233 12.78 22.13 -13.06
C THR A 233 12.23 20.72 -13.28
N PRO A 234 10.88 20.52 -13.23
CA PRO A 234 10.27 19.24 -13.54
C PRO A 234 10.61 18.78 -14.96
N ARG A 235 11.06 17.53 -15.08
CA ARG A 235 11.31 16.91 -16.38
C ARG A 235 10.31 15.79 -16.61
N ILE A 236 9.48 15.93 -17.62
CA ILE A 236 8.57 14.87 -18.06
C ILE A 236 9.43 13.81 -18.76
N ILE A 237 9.47 12.61 -18.17
CA ILE A 237 10.18 11.45 -18.72
C ILE A 237 9.28 10.67 -19.67
N TRP A 238 8.00 10.57 -19.33
CA TRP A 238 7.01 9.83 -20.09
C TRP A 238 5.62 10.42 -19.91
N GLU A 239 4.80 10.34 -20.97
CA GLU A 239 3.41 10.75 -20.94
C GLU A 239 2.55 9.72 -21.64
N ASP A 240 1.61 9.09 -20.88
CA ASP A 240 0.66 8.10 -21.40
C ASP A 240 -0.46 7.88 -20.38
N ASN A 241 -1.59 7.32 -20.79
CA ASN A 241 -2.76 7.13 -19.93
C ASN A 241 -2.66 5.91 -18.96
N GLY A 242 -1.67 5.04 -19.12
CA GLY A 242 -1.57 3.78 -18.39
C GLY A 242 -0.48 3.72 -17.32
N CYS A 243 0.08 4.87 -16.90
CA CYS A 243 1.15 4.84 -15.87
C CYS A 243 0.58 4.51 -14.48
N ASP A 244 1.05 3.40 -13.89
CA ASP A 244 0.50 2.88 -12.65
C ASP A 244 1.41 3.01 -11.44
N SER A 245 2.71 2.81 -11.60
CA SER A 245 3.69 2.88 -10.52
C SER A 245 5.06 3.29 -11.04
N CYS A 246 5.90 3.82 -10.15
CA CYS A 246 7.26 4.23 -10.47
C CYS A 246 8.24 3.88 -9.36
N ILE A 247 9.50 3.61 -9.75
CA ILE A 247 10.63 3.36 -8.86
C ILE A 247 11.84 4.10 -9.40
N ILE A 248 12.62 4.69 -8.50
CA ILE A 248 13.91 5.29 -8.78
C ILE A 248 15.00 4.59 -8.00
N SER A 249 16.14 4.37 -8.61
CA SER A 249 17.34 3.85 -7.96
C SER A 249 18.60 4.52 -8.43
N LEU A 250 19.63 4.41 -7.64
CA LEU A 250 20.96 4.92 -7.93
C LEU A 250 21.95 3.77 -7.99
N GLU A 251 22.81 3.76 -9.00
CA GLU A 251 23.88 2.80 -9.17
C GLU A 251 25.10 3.48 -9.78
N ASN A 252 26.21 3.54 -9.07
CA ASN A 252 27.48 4.10 -9.57
C ASN A 252 27.32 5.44 -10.31
N ASN A 253 26.65 6.42 -9.68
CA ASN A 253 26.31 7.72 -10.25
C ASN A 253 25.31 7.70 -11.41
N LYS A 254 24.73 6.54 -11.72
CA LYS A 254 23.61 6.42 -12.65
C LYS A 254 22.30 6.57 -11.91
N VAL A 255 21.37 7.29 -12.52
CA VAL A 255 19.99 7.34 -12.04
C VAL A 255 19.13 6.48 -12.96
N ILE A 256 18.56 5.43 -12.38
CA ILE A 256 17.71 4.47 -13.10
C ILE A 256 16.28 4.75 -12.73
N LEU A 257 15.47 5.09 -13.71
CA LEU A 257 14.03 5.30 -13.59
C LEU A 257 13.30 4.11 -14.17
N LEU A 258 12.38 3.54 -13.40
CA LEU A 258 11.51 2.44 -13.80
C LEU A 258 10.08 2.84 -13.54
N TRP A 259 9.18 2.55 -14.48
CA TRP A 259 7.75 2.72 -14.29
C TRP A 259 6.97 1.68 -15.07
N THR A 260 5.69 1.53 -14.76
CA THR A 260 4.81 0.63 -15.50
C THR A 260 3.77 1.41 -16.29
N VAL A 261 3.54 0.99 -17.53
CA VAL A 261 2.48 1.49 -18.42
C VAL A 261 1.59 0.30 -18.77
N ASN A 262 0.36 0.26 -18.26
CA ASN A 262 -0.56 -0.88 -18.43
C ASN A 262 0.08 -2.23 -18.01
N GLY A 263 0.84 -2.21 -16.91
CA GLY A 263 1.59 -3.37 -16.42
C GLY A 263 2.88 -3.71 -17.20
N GLN A 264 3.19 -2.98 -18.27
CA GLN A 264 4.44 -3.15 -19.01
C GLN A 264 5.54 -2.27 -18.41
N PRO A 265 6.73 -2.81 -18.16
CA PRO A 265 7.82 -2.06 -17.58
C PRO A 265 8.50 -1.17 -18.63
N MET A 266 8.77 0.04 -18.21
CA MET A 266 9.55 1.02 -18.97
C MET A 266 10.76 1.42 -18.15
N ARG A 267 11.86 1.73 -18.82
CA ARG A 267 13.11 2.16 -18.21
C ARG A 267 13.65 3.41 -18.90
N CYS A 268 14.32 4.25 -18.12
CA CYS A 268 15.12 5.35 -18.61
C CYS A 268 16.34 5.53 -17.69
N ILE A 269 17.50 5.76 -18.25
CA ILE A 269 18.76 5.84 -17.50
C ILE A 269 19.42 7.19 -17.74
N SER A 270 19.93 7.76 -16.67
CA SER A 270 20.87 8.88 -16.68
C SER A 270 22.25 8.38 -16.26
N GLU A 271 23.23 8.61 -17.08
CA GLU A 271 24.65 8.27 -16.82
C GLU A 271 25.40 9.39 -16.06
N ASN A 272 24.75 10.51 -15.77
CA ASN A 272 25.36 11.72 -15.23
C ASN A 272 24.60 12.30 -14.03
N GLY A 273 24.15 11.43 -13.11
CA GLY A 273 23.52 11.84 -11.85
C GLY A 273 22.21 12.62 -12.05
N GLY A 274 21.41 12.28 -13.06
CA GLY A 274 20.11 12.91 -13.33
C GLY A 274 20.16 14.20 -14.15
N ALA A 275 21.36 14.63 -14.61
CA ALA A 275 21.47 15.85 -15.41
C ALA A 275 20.84 15.71 -16.80
N SER A 276 20.95 14.54 -17.43
CA SER A 276 20.25 14.19 -18.66
C SER A 276 19.84 12.71 -18.64
N PHE A 277 18.83 12.37 -19.45
CA PHE A 277 18.33 11.00 -19.57
C PHE A 277 18.40 10.56 -21.01
N GLY A 278 18.68 9.27 -21.22
CA GLY A 278 18.54 8.59 -22.50
C GLY A 278 17.07 8.48 -22.94
N ALA A 279 16.84 7.82 -24.06
CA ALA A 279 15.47 7.51 -24.50
C ALA A 279 14.79 6.54 -23.52
N ALA A 280 13.49 6.72 -23.33
CA ALA A 280 12.68 5.74 -22.62
C ALA A 280 12.54 4.47 -23.48
N GLU A 281 12.80 3.34 -22.90
CA GLU A 281 12.75 2.04 -23.57
C GLU A 281 11.91 1.03 -22.79
N ARG A 282 11.37 0.04 -23.48
CA ARG A 282 10.70 -1.07 -22.81
C ARG A 282 11.75 -1.94 -22.14
N TYR A 283 11.54 -2.23 -20.85
CA TYR A 283 12.38 -3.17 -20.14
C TYR A 283 12.02 -4.60 -20.56
N THR A 284 12.92 -5.29 -21.27
CA THR A 284 12.66 -6.58 -21.91
C THR A 284 13.16 -7.78 -21.12
N ASP A 285 14.04 -7.56 -20.13
CA ASP A 285 14.54 -8.63 -19.28
C ASP A 285 13.41 -9.11 -18.36
N ALA A 286 13.36 -10.41 -18.10
CA ALA A 286 12.34 -11.14 -17.35
C ALA A 286 11.51 -10.31 -16.33
N PHE A 287 10.57 -9.52 -16.82
CA PHE A 287 9.71 -8.72 -15.98
C PHE A 287 8.40 -9.45 -15.67
N PRO A 288 7.87 -9.35 -14.45
CA PRO A 288 6.66 -10.05 -14.08
C PRO A 288 5.45 -9.57 -14.87
N THR A 289 4.55 -10.48 -15.16
CA THR A 289 3.27 -10.16 -15.81
C THR A 289 2.37 -9.29 -14.96
N LYS A 290 2.55 -9.34 -13.62
CA LYS A 290 1.82 -8.52 -12.64
C LYS A 290 2.79 -7.93 -11.63
N PRO A 291 3.49 -6.86 -11.98
CA PRO A 291 4.49 -6.26 -11.10
C PRO A 291 3.85 -5.71 -9.83
N ILE A 292 4.50 -5.94 -8.71
CA ILE A 292 4.16 -5.36 -7.41
C ILE A 292 5.33 -4.51 -6.97
N LYS A 293 5.06 -3.24 -6.65
CA LYS A 293 6.02 -2.38 -5.98
C LYS A 293 6.17 -2.84 -4.53
N ALA A 294 7.39 -3.15 -4.11
CA ALA A 294 7.73 -3.68 -2.81
C ALA A 294 8.86 -2.88 -2.17
N GLU A 295 8.95 -2.91 -0.84
CA GLU A 295 10.09 -2.39 -0.12
C GLU A 295 11.21 -3.45 -0.07
N LEU A 296 12.44 -3.01 -0.33
CA LEU A 296 13.65 -3.80 -0.16
C LEU A 296 14.37 -3.33 1.10
N ILE A 297 14.56 -4.25 2.04
CA ILE A 297 15.15 -4.01 3.34
C ILE A 297 16.43 -4.86 3.45
N GLY A 298 17.39 -4.37 4.13
CA GLY A 298 18.56 -5.17 4.47
C GLY A 298 19.86 -4.61 3.94
N ALA A 299 20.88 -5.20 4.50
CA ALA A 299 22.32 -4.99 4.41
C ALA A 299 22.73 -3.54 4.20
N GLU A 300 23.58 -3.05 5.09
CA GLU A 300 24.36 -1.81 4.97
C GLU A 300 24.76 -1.58 3.51
N THR A 301 23.89 -0.96 2.76
CA THR A 301 24.10 -0.69 1.35
C THR A 301 24.74 0.66 1.22
N THR A 302 26.04 0.69 1.42
CA THR A 302 26.87 1.85 1.06
C THR A 302 26.93 2.08 -0.45
N LEU A 303 26.41 1.18 -1.27
CA LEU A 303 26.52 1.27 -2.73
C LEU A 303 25.18 1.45 -3.45
N TYR A 304 24.04 1.23 -2.78
CA TYR A 304 22.77 1.20 -3.45
C TYR A 304 21.67 1.83 -2.59
N ASN A 305 21.22 2.98 -2.99
CA ASN A 305 20.23 3.77 -2.25
C ASN A 305 18.76 3.49 -2.69
N SER A 306 18.49 2.35 -3.31
CA SER A 306 17.11 1.98 -3.59
C SER A 306 16.52 1.21 -2.42
N THR A 307 15.37 1.67 -1.95
CA THR A 307 14.57 0.99 -0.93
C THR A 307 13.30 0.36 -1.51
N GLU A 308 13.15 0.39 -2.82
CA GLU A 308 11.99 -0.13 -3.54
C GLU A 308 12.44 -1.01 -4.70
N CYS A 309 11.63 -2.03 -5.01
CA CYS A 309 11.82 -2.92 -6.14
C CYS A 309 10.48 -3.33 -6.73
N TYR A 310 10.49 -3.89 -7.95
CA TYR A 310 9.35 -4.63 -8.47
C TYR A 310 9.53 -6.11 -8.19
N GLY A 311 8.52 -6.73 -7.60
CA GLY A 311 8.39 -8.17 -7.43
C GLY A 311 7.32 -8.74 -8.34
N ASP A 312 7.33 -10.05 -8.55
CA ASP A 312 6.26 -10.76 -9.26
C ASP A 312 5.23 -11.29 -8.27
N ARG A 313 3.97 -11.01 -8.52
CA ARG A 313 2.87 -11.51 -7.69
C ARG A 313 2.70 -13.02 -7.76
N GLN A 314 3.12 -13.66 -8.85
CA GLN A 314 2.93 -15.10 -9.05
C GLN A 314 4.12 -15.91 -8.57
N SER A 315 5.33 -15.51 -8.98
CA SER A 315 6.56 -16.20 -8.60
C SER A 315 7.17 -15.69 -7.30
N PHE A 316 6.71 -14.51 -6.83
CA PHE A 316 7.28 -13.78 -5.70
C PHE A 316 8.79 -13.46 -5.84
N LEU A 317 9.37 -13.63 -7.01
CA LEU A 317 10.76 -13.27 -7.26
C LEU A 317 10.88 -11.74 -7.29
N PRO A 318 11.94 -11.14 -6.68
CA PRO A 318 12.31 -9.77 -6.96
C PRO A 318 12.73 -9.68 -8.42
N ALA A 319 11.81 -9.31 -9.29
CA ALA A 319 12.01 -9.42 -10.73
C ALA A 319 12.87 -8.28 -11.27
N VAL A 320 12.76 -7.11 -10.67
CA VAL A 320 13.59 -5.96 -11.00
C VAL A 320 14.00 -5.31 -9.69
N CYS A 321 15.10 -5.76 -9.19
CA CYS A 321 15.87 -5.04 -8.21
C CYS A 321 17.05 -4.43 -8.96
N PRO A 322 17.13 -3.09 -9.12
CA PRO A 322 18.29 -2.47 -9.74
C PRO A 322 19.60 -2.81 -9.04
N LEU A 323 19.51 -3.33 -7.81
CA LEU A 323 20.60 -3.72 -6.93
C LEU A 323 21.08 -5.16 -7.14
N LEU A 324 20.34 -5.93 -7.87
CA LEU A 324 20.71 -7.30 -8.21
C LEU A 324 21.09 -7.25 -9.67
N GLN A 325 22.33 -7.61 -9.97
CA GLN A 325 22.66 -8.02 -11.35
C GLN A 325 21.49 -8.92 -11.79
N PRO A 326 21.00 -8.77 -13.03
CA PRO A 326 19.94 -9.62 -13.51
C PRO A 326 20.32 -11.03 -13.09
N PHE A 327 19.50 -11.66 -12.23
CA PHE A 327 19.64 -13.06 -11.98
C PHE A 327 19.71 -13.66 -13.38
N GLN A 328 20.85 -14.18 -13.77
CA GLN A 328 20.92 -14.99 -14.98
C GLN A 328 19.97 -16.14 -14.67
N LEU A 329 18.71 -15.97 -15.03
CA LEU A 329 17.76 -17.05 -15.12
C LEU A 329 18.43 -18.01 -16.08
N GLN A 330 19.13 -18.98 -15.49
CA GLN A 330 19.61 -20.11 -16.27
C GLN A 330 18.39 -20.62 -17.03
N LYS A 331 18.63 -20.95 -18.28
CA LYS A 331 17.67 -21.43 -19.29
C LYS A 331 16.39 -21.99 -18.68
N PRO A 332 15.22 -21.60 -19.18
CA PRO A 332 13.95 -22.06 -18.63
C PRO A 332 14.02 -23.56 -18.44
N ILE A 333 13.82 -24.01 -17.20
CA ILE A 333 13.54 -25.42 -16.89
C ILE A 333 12.47 -25.86 -17.88
N PRO A 334 12.64 -27.01 -18.60
CA PRO A 334 11.64 -27.47 -19.57
C PRO A 334 10.28 -27.39 -18.88
N GLN A 335 9.43 -26.50 -19.36
CA GLN A 335 8.11 -26.29 -18.78
C GLN A 335 7.39 -27.64 -18.81
N PRO A 336 6.89 -28.14 -17.66
CA PRO A 336 5.94 -29.23 -17.70
C PRO A 336 4.82 -28.80 -18.63
N ASP A 337 4.38 -29.68 -19.49
CA ASP A 337 3.40 -29.44 -20.54
C ASP A 337 2.20 -28.59 -20.04
N LEU A 338 2.37 -27.27 -20.14
CA LEU A 338 1.41 -26.30 -19.66
C LEU A 338 0.08 -26.39 -20.37
N SER A 339 0.02 -27.08 -21.53
CA SER A 339 -1.21 -27.25 -22.28
C SER A 339 -2.23 -28.09 -21.50
N LYS A 340 -1.78 -29.19 -20.86
CA LYS A 340 -2.65 -30.04 -20.02
C LYS A 340 -3.07 -29.34 -18.73
N ALA A 341 -2.14 -28.66 -18.05
CA ALA A 341 -2.46 -27.91 -16.84
C ALA A 341 -3.43 -26.75 -17.14
N TYR A 342 -3.25 -26.08 -18.27
CA TYR A 342 -4.12 -24.98 -18.70
C TYR A 342 -5.53 -25.47 -19.08
N THR A 343 -5.63 -26.61 -19.76
CA THR A 343 -6.91 -27.22 -20.13
C THR A 343 -7.70 -27.64 -18.88
N THR A 344 -7.04 -28.30 -17.92
CA THR A 344 -7.66 -28.70 -16.64
C THR A 344 -8.11 -27.48 -15.84
N PHE A 345 -7.31 -26.39 -15.82
CA PHE A 345 -7.64 -25.12 -15.18
C PHE A 345 -8.86 -24.46 -15.85
N GLN A 346 -8.90 -24.41 -17.18
CA GLN A 346 -10.05 -23.87 -17.92
C GLN A 346 -11.33 -24.66 -17.67
N GLU A 347 -11.27 -25.99 -17.66
CA GLU A 347 -12.41 -26.83 -17.37
C GLU A 347 -12.93 -26.63 -15.93
N HIS A 348 -12.03 -26.53 -14.97
CA HIS A 348 -12.41 -26.25 -13.58
C HIS A 348 -13.09 -24.89 -13.45
N HIS A 349 -12.55 -23.85 -14.07
CA HIS A 349 -13.14 -22.52 -14.06
C HIS A 349 -14.48 -22.47 -14.79
N ARG A 350 -14.61 -23.18 -15.91
CA ARG A 350 -15.89 -23.27 -16.63
C ARG A 350 -16.98 -23.87 -15.75
N LYS A 351 -16.70 -25.01 -15.10
CA LYS A 351 -17.64 -25.64 -14.15
C LYS A 351 -18.04 -24.70 -13.02
N LYS A 352 -17.06 -23.97 -12.47
CA LYS A 352 -17.32 -23.01 -11.39
C LYS A 352 -18.20 -21.85 -11.85
N ILE A 353 -18.02 -21.37 -13.07
CA ILE A 353 -18.86 -20.32 -13.66
C ILE A 353 -20.28 -20.84 -13.90
N GLU A 354 -20.43 -22.09 -14.41
CA GLU A 354 -21.73 -22.73 -14.60
C GLU A 354 -22.48 -22.88 -13.26
N GLU A 355 -21.82 -23.36 -12.20
CA GLU A 355 -22.39 -23.47 -10.86
C GLU A 355 -22.85 -22.10 -10.31
N LEU A 356 -22.01 -21.06 -10.44
CA LEU A 356 -22.35 -19.72 -10.00
C LEU A 356 -23.50 -19.11 -10.81
N THR A 357 -23.60 -19.41 -12.09
CA THR A 357 -24.68 -18.94 -12.95
C THR A 357 -26.01 -19.55 -12.54
N VAL A 358 -26.03 -20.85 -12.22
CA VAL A 358 -27.24 -21.54 -11.70
C VAL A 358 -27.66 -20.95 -10.35
N LEU A 359 -26.70 -20.72 -9.43
CA LEU A 359 -26.98 -20.09 -8.14
C LEU A 359 -27.54 -18.68 -8.27
N LEU A 360 -27.01 -17.88 -9.19
CA LEU A 360 -27.51 -16.53 -9.47
C LEU A 360 -28.94 -16.55 -10.03
N SER A 361 -29.24 -17.50 -10.93
CA SER A 361 -30.60 -17.67 -11.45
C SER A 361 -31.59 -18.02 -10.33
N GLN A 362 -31.25 -19.00 -9.47
CA GLN A 362 -32.07 -19.38 -8.32
C GLN A 362 -32.33 -18.21 -7.37
N ARG A 363 -31.29 -17.41 -7.08
CA ARG A 363 -31.43 -16.21 -6.24
C ARG A 363 -32.27 -15.12 -6.90
N SER A 364 -32.18 -14.97 -8.21
CA SER A 364 -33.05 -14.06 -8.97
C SER A 364 -34.51 -14.44 -8.88
N ASP A 365 -34.84 -15.74 -8.99
CA ASP A 365 -36.17 -16.25 -8.88
C ASP A 365 -36.73 -16.09 -7.44
N GLU A 366 -35.92 -16.34 -6.41
CA GLU A 366 -36.28 -16.08 -5.02
C GLU A 366 -36.61 -14.59 -4.78
N ILE A 367 -35.79 -13.69 -5.31
CA ILE A 367 -36.00 -12.22 -5.20
C ILE A 367 -37.31 -11.83 -5.92
N ALA A 368 -37.57 -12.38 -7.11
CA ALA A 368 -38.82 -12.13 -7.85
C ALA A 368 -40.04 -12.60 -7.06
N ALA A 369 -39.97 -13.78 -6.44
CA ALA A 369 -41.06 -14.32 -5.59
C ALA A 369 -41.29 -13.45 -4.34
N VAL A 370 -40.24 -12.96 -3.69
CA VAL A 370 -40.35 -12.06 -2.54
C VAL A 370 -40.98 -10.74 -2.98
N ASN A 371 -40.55 -10.15 -4.08
CA ASN A 371 -41.12 -8.91 -4.59
C ASN A 371 -42.59 -9.03 -4.96
N ALA A 372 -43.02 -10.17 -5.55
CA ALA A 372 -44.43 -10.44 -5.85
C ALA A 372 -45.26 -10.51 -4.56
N ARG A 373 -44.75 -11.16 -3.50
CA ARG A 373 -45.42 -11.21 -2.19
C ARG A 373 -45.57 -9.83 -1.55
N TRP A 374 -44.51 -9.03 -1.59
CA TRP A 374 -44.54 -7.66 -1.09
C TRP A 374 -45.56 -6.80 -1.85
N LYS A 375 -45.58 -6.90 -3.18
CA LYS A 375 -46.55 -6.16 -4.00
C LYS A 375 -47.98 -6.53 -3.63
N ALA A 376 -48.30 -7.82 -3.52
CA ALA A 376 -49.63 -8.29 -3.12
C ALA A 376 -50.03 -7.83 -1.69
N HIS A 377 -49.06 -7.79 -0.78
CA HIS A 377 -49.28 -7.29 0.59
C HIS A 377 -49.55 -5.77 0.60
N THR A 378 -48.79 -5.01 -0.18
CA THR A 378 -48.99 -3.57 -0.32
C THR A 378 -50.37 -3.24 -0.90
N GLU A 379 -50.78 -3.93 -1.94
CA GLU A 379 -52.12 -3.77 -2.55
C GLU A 379 -53.24 -4.08 -1.54
N LYS A 380 -53.06 -5.10 -0.71
CA LYS A 380 -54.03 -5.43 0.36
C LYS A 380 -54.09 -4.33 1.43
N LEU A 381 -52.95 -3.80 1.87
CA LEU A 381 -52.91 -2.70 2.84
C LEU A 381 -53.53 -1.41 2.28
N GLU A 382 -53.35 -1.13 1.01
CA GLU A 382 -53.98 0.01 0.35
C GLU A 382 -55.51 -0.13 0.32
N GLN A 383 -56.04 -1.32 0.02
CA GLN A 383 -57.45 -1.59 0.06
C GLN A 383 -58.06 -1.46 1.49
N GLU A 384 -57.34 -1.95 2.51
CA GLU A 384 -57.78 -1.78 3.91
C GLU A 384 -57.72 -0.29 4.33
N LEU A 385 -56.75 0.45 3.90
CA LEU A 385 -56.64 1.89 4.14
C LEU A 385 -57.80 2.68 3.53
N GLU A 386 -58.18 2.34 2.30
CA GLU A 386 -59.34 2.96 1.63
C GLU A 386 -60.66 2.64 2.32
N LYS A 387 -60.86 1.40 2.81
CA LYS A 387 -62.02 1.04 3.62
C LYS A 387 -62.10 1.86 4.92
N LEU A 388 -60.96 1.95 5.63
CA LEU A 388 -60.93 2.73 6.87
C LEU A 388 -61.15 4.23 6.64
N LYS A 389 -60.68 4.78 5.53
CA LYS A 389 -61.00 6.16 5.15
C LYS A 389 -62.49 6.37 4.88
N ALA A 390 -63.14 5.44 4.18
CA ALA A 390 -64.57 5.49 3.90
C ALA A 390 -65.39 5.40 5.21
N GLU A 391 -65.05 4.48 6.10
CA GLU A 391 -65.70 4.34 7.42
C GLU A 391 -65.53 5.61 8.28
N ASN A 392 -64.33 6.17 8.31
CA ASN A 392 -64.05 7.43 9.06
C ASN A 392 -64.87 8.61 8.50
N THR A 393 -65.03 8.67 7.17
CA THR A 393 -65.85 9.68 6.51
C THR A 393 -67.34 9.52 6.89
N HIS A 394 -67.84 8.28 6.91
CA HIS A 394 -69.21 7.99 7.33
C HIS A 394 -69.45 8.32 8.80
N LEU A 395 -68.53 7.97 9.69
CA LEU A 395 -68.60 8.33 11.11
C LEU A 395 -68.63 9.84 11.34
N LYS A 396 -67.80 10.60 10.62
CA LYS A 396 -67.81 12.07 10.66
C LYS A 396 -69.12 12.66 10.17
N GLN A 397 -69.75 12.11 9.14
CA GLN A 397 -71.05 12.56 8.64
C GLN A 397 -72.19 12.24 9.63
N ASN A 398 -72.12 11.15 10.35
CA ASN A 398 -73.10 10.77 11.36
C ASN A 398 -72.95 11.60 12.63
N SER A 399 -71.72 11.92 13.08
CA SER A 399 -71.54 12.83 14.24
C SER A 399 -72.04 14.24 13.95
N THR A 400 -71.86 14.77 12.75
CA THR A 400 -72.38 16.08 12.34
C THR A 400 -73.93 16.10 12.20
N LYS A 401 -74.59 14.94 11.96
CA LYS A 401 -76.06 14.85 11.98
C LYS A 401 -76.64 14.81 13.39
N THR A 402 -75.93 14.21 14.34
CA THR A 402 -76.41 14.10 15.73
C THR A 402 -76.26 15.46 16.45
N GLU A 403 -75.29 16.29 16.16
CA GLU A 403 -75.15 17.64 16.69
C GLU A 403 -76.22 18.62 16.16
N LYS A 404 -76.77 18.38 14.98
CA LYS A 404 -77.85 19.23 14.41
C LYS A 404 -79.30 18.83 14.84
N SER A 405 -79.49 17.77 15.63
CA SER A 405 -80.78 17.33 16.14
C SER A 405 -80.97 17.67 17.63
N THR A 406 -80.04 18.39 18.26
CA THR A 406 -80.12 18.77 19.68
C THR A 406 -80.24 20.28 19.89
N ASP A 407 -80.56 21.06 18.86
CA ASP A 407 -80.93 22.50 18.98
C ASP A 407 -82.49 22.67 18.77
#